data_ffb8f6c216c07523ca4ebc42bb9d8c43
#
_entry.id   ffb8f6c216c07523ca4ebc42bb9d8c43
#
_cell.length_a   1.000
_cell.length_b   1.000
_cell.length_c   1.000
_cell.angle_alpha   90.00
_cell.angle_beta   90.00
_cell.angle_gamma   90.00
#
_symmetry.space_group_name_H-M   'P 1'
#
loop_
_entity.id
_entity.type
_entity.pdbx_description
1 polymer ?
#
loop_
_entity_poly.entity_id
_entity_poly.type
_entity_poly.pdbx_seq_one_letter_code
_entity_poly.pdbx_strand_id
1 'polypeptide(L)'
;MMAAALADGETVIDNAALEPEVIDLARLLNAMGCRVRGAGTPTIVINGVPTLHGTDYTVIPDRIEAGTFLLAAAITRSTLTVGPVIPEHLGAVLTKLDEAGCRLVQDGTNLTISAESIQAFDLRTMPFPGFPTDLQAPFMSLLATANGTSVVVETIFENRLQHVAELQRMGASIRLQGNTACIEGVARLSGAPVRGTDLRASAAMVLAGLAADGVTTVRGLEFLDRGYANLEDKLNAVGARIRRLNDPA
;
A
#
# COMPACT_ATOMS: atom_id res chain seq x y z
N MET A 1 9.59 -19.58 6.17
CA MET A 1 9.59 -20.54 5.05
C MET A 1 10.98 -20.72 4.44
N MET A 2 11.67 -19.66 3.96
CA MET A 2 12.98 -19.79 3.27
C MET A 2 14.03 -20.54 4.10
N ALA A 3 14.23 -20.22 5.37
CA ALA A 3 15.17 -20.92 6.24
C ALA A 3 14.76 -22.40 6.44
N ALA A 4 13.47 -22.66 6.63
CA ALA A 4 12.94 -24.00 6.82
C ALA A 4 13.04 -24.89 5.55
N ALA A 5 13.10 -24.26 4.36
CA ALA A 5 13.21 -25.00 3.10
C ALA A 5 14.50 -25.82 2.99
N LEU A 6 15.57 -25.43 3.69
CA LEU A 6 16.87 -26.09 3.71
C LEU A 6 17.20 -26.70 5.10
N ALA A 7 16.29 -26.63 6.06
CA ALA A 7 16.46 -27.25 7.36
C ALA A 7 16.24 -28.79 7.27
N ASP A 8 16.93 -29.54 8.13
CA ASP A 8 16.69 -30.97 8.24
C ASP A 8 15.38 -31.23 9.00
N GLY A 9 14.49 -32.02 8.41
CA GLY A 9 13.22 -32.41 9.01
C GLY A 9 12.02 -31.53 8.61
N GLU A 10 10.98 -31.57 9.46
CA GLU A 10 9.72 -30.85 9.27
C GLU A 10 9.64 -29.62 10.18
N THR A 11 9.23 -28.48 9.60
CA THR A 11 8.94 -27.24 10.32
C THR A 11 7.46 -26.91 10.17
N VAL A 12 6.79 -26.63 11.27
CA VAL A 12 5.39 -26.17 11.31
C VAL A 12 5.35 -24.71 11.75
N ILE A 13 4.66 -23.88 10.99
CA ILE A 13 4.36 -22.49 11.34
C ILE A 13 2.88 -22.40 11.62
N ASP A 14 2.52 -22.21 12.89
CA ASP A 14 1.15 -21.97 13.31
C ASP A 14 0.86 -20.46 13.39
N ASN A 15 -0.41 -20.09 13.23
CA ASN A 15 -0.85 -18.70 13.11
C ASN A 15 -0.08 -17.95 12.01
N ALA A 16 0.10 -18.63 10.87
CA ALA A 16 0.81 -18.10 9.72
C ALA A 16 0.04 -16.94 9.09
N ALA A 17 0.78 -16.00 8.51
CA ALA A 17 0.23 -14.94 7.68
C ALA A 17 -0.45 -15.51 6.42
N LEU A 18 -1.58 -14.92 6.04
CA LEU A 18 -2.43 -15.39 4.94
C LEU A 18 -2.25 -14.57 3.66
N GLU A 19 -1.38 -13.57 3.67
CA GLU A 19 -1.15 -12.65 2.58
C GLU A 19 -0.78 -13.38 1.28
N PRO A 20 -1.24 -12.88 0.12
CA PRO A 20 -0.95 -13.48 -1.19
C PRO A 20 0.54 -13.68 -1.46
N GLU A 21 1.38 -12.80 -0.94
CA GLU A 21 2.84 -12.85 -1.05
C GLU A 21 3.42 -14.10 -0.35
N VAL A 22 2.79 -14.56 0.74
CA VAL A 22 3.17 -15.78 1.45
C VAL A 22 2.85 -17.02 0.60
N ILE A 23 1.68 -17.00 -0.05
CA ILE A 23 1.28 -18.09 -0.98
C ILE A 23 2.22 -18.11 -2.18
N ASP A 24 2.55 -16.96 -2.73
CA ASP A 24 3.44 -16.83 -3.88
C ASP A 24 4.85 -17.35 -3.57
N LEU A 25 5.41 -16.97 -2.41
CA LEU A 25 6.68 -17.52 -1.93
C LEU A 25 6.65 -19.04 -1.76
N ALA A 26 5.56 -19.59 -1.24
CA ALA A 26 5.42 -21.06 -1.11
C ALA A 26 5.39 -21.74 -2.47
N ARG A 27 4.73 -21.14 -3.46
CA ARG A 27 4.71 -21.64 -4.85
C ARG A 27 6.11 -21.61 -5.48
N LEU A 28 6.82 -20.50 -5.31
CA LEU A 28 8.21 -20.38 -5.77
C LEU A 28 9.10 -21.46 -5.13
N LEU A 29 9.06 -21.62 -3.82
CA LEU A 29 9.84 -22.64 -3.11
C LEU A 29 9.50 -24.07 -3.60
N ASN A 30 8.22 -24.36 -3.82
CA ASN A 30 7.79 -25.65 -4.37
C ASN A 30 8.29 -25.86 -5.81
N ALA A 31 8.27 -24.79 -6.65
CA ALA A 31 8.84 -24.86 -7.99
C ALA A 31 10.37 -25.06 -7.97
N MET A 32 11.06 -24.68 -6.90
CA MET A 32 12.49 -24.93 -6.67
C MET A 32 12.78 -26.32 -6.04
N GLY A 33 11.75 -27.15 -5.82
CA GLY A 33 11.89 -28.50 -5.28
C GLY A 33 11.66 -28.65 -3.78
N CYS A 34 11.28 -27.59 -3.08
CA CYS A 34 10.85 -27.66 -1.68
C CYS A 34 9.48 -28.34 -1.54
N ARG A 35 9.08 -28.62 -0.30
CA ARG A 35 7.77 -29.24 0.02
C ARG A 35 7.04 -28.38 1.05
N VAL A 36 6.43 -27.29 0.58
CA VAL A 36 5.60 -26.38 1.39
C VAL A 36 4.13 -26.70 1.16
N ARG A 37 3.36 -26.87 2.23
CA ARG A 37 1.91 -27.12 2.22
C ARG A 37 1.21 -26.15 3.18
N GLY A 38 -0.07 -25.86 2.94
CA GLY A 38 -0.90 -25.04 3.82
C GLY A 38 -0.70 -23.54 3.69
N ALA A 39 0.13 -23.04 2.74
CA ALA A 39 0.21 -21.61 2.49
C ALA A 39 -1.17 -21.05 2.11
N GLY A 40 -1.57 -19.92 2.71
CA GLY A 40 -2.92 -19.35 2.63
C GLY A 40 -3.89 -19.92 3.67
N THR A 41 -3.42 -20.77 4.59
CA THR A 41 -4.15 -21.23 5.77
C THR A 41 -3.38 -20.84 7.05
N PRO A 42 -4.00 -20.91 8.24
CA PRO A 42 -3.31 -20.57 9.49
C PRO A 42 -2.10 -21.46 9.82
N THR A 43 -1.95 -22.61 9.17
CA THR A 43 -0.84 -23.53 9.43
C THR A 43 -0.08 -23.86 8.15
N ILE A 44 1.22 -23.59 8.13
CA ILE A 44 2.13 -23.91 7.01
C ILE A 44 3.08 -25.01 7.48
N VAL A 45 3.18 -26.09 6.70
CA VAL A 45 4.09 -27.21 6.94
C VAL A 45 5.16 -27.21 5.85
N ILE A 46 6.42 -27.19 6.27
CA ILE A 46 7.58 -27.20 5.37
C ILE A 46 8.42 -28.44 5.67
N ASN A 47 8.59 -29.31 4.70
CA ASN A 47 9.57 -30.40 4.77
C ASN A 47 10.83 -29.93 4.04
N GLY A 48 11.88 -29.68 4.78
CA GLY A 48 13.14 -29.23 4.24
C GLY A 48 13.78 -30.23 3.28
N VAL A 49 14.59 -29.74 2.37
CA VAL A 49 15.29 -30.53 1.37
C VAL A 49 16.79 -30.19 1.39
N PRO A 50 17.68 -31.14 1.03
CA PRO A 50 19.12 -30.88 1.06
C PRO A 50 19.57 -29.79 0.09
N THR A 51 18.86 -29.62 -1.03
CA THR A 51 19.19 -28.65 -2.07
C THR A 51 17.93 -28.14 -2.75
N LEU A 52 17.95 -26.90 -3.18
CA LEU A 52 16.96 -26.29 -4.08
C LEU A 52 17.61 -26.14 -5.46
N HIS A 53 16.79 -26.20 -6.51
CA HIS A 53 17.25 -25.92 -7.87
C HIS A 53 16.68 -24.61 -8.39
N GLY A 54 17.29 -24.05 -9.45
CA GLY A 54 16.77 -22.89 -10.14
C GLY A 54 15.46 -23.20 -10.86
N THR A 55 14.63 -22.18 -11.04
CA THR A 55 13.36 -22.28 -11.75
C THR A 55 13.04 -20.96 -12.45
N ASP A 56 12.29 -21.00 -13.54
CA ASP A 56 11.64 -19.84 -14.11
C ASP A 56 10.33 -19.62 -13.37
N TYR A 57 10.16 -18.42 -12.82
CA TYR A 57 8.99 -18.08 -12.02
C TYR A 57 8.60 -16.61 -12.23
N THR A 58 7.33 -16.36 -12.44
CA THR A 58 6.79 -15.02 -12.49
C THR A 58 6.08 -14.73 -11.16
N VAL A 59 6.59 -13.75 -10.41
CA VAL A 59 5.96 -13.30 -9.17
C VAL A 59 4.62 -12.61 -9.45
N ILE A 60 3.71 -12.68 -8.49
CA ILE A 60 2.40 -12.01 -8.60
C ILE A 60 2.58 -10.49 -8.66
N PRO A 61 1.64 -9.75 -9.29
CA PRO A 61 1.62 -8.29 -9.24
C PRO A 61 1.56 -7.76 -7.82
N ASP A 62 2.26 -6.65 -7.55
CA ASP A 62 2.26 -5.98 -6.25
C ASP A 62 0.92 -5.26 -6.02
N ARG A 63 0.09 -5.82 -5.12
CA ARG A 63 -1.20 -5.25 -4.74
C ARG A 63 -1.06 -3.90 -4.01
N ILE A 64 0.05 -3.67 -3.32
CA ILE A 64 0.25 -2.42 -2.58
C ILE A 64 0.64 -1.29 -3.54
N GLU A 65 1.51 -1.57 -4.50
CA GLU A 65 1.80 -0.61 -5.58
C GLU A 65 0.54 -0.31 -6.39
N ALA A 66 -0.23 -1.34 -6.78
CA ALA A 66 -1.50 -1.16 -7.49
C ALA A 66 -2.48 -0.29 -6.69
N GLY A 67 -2.67 -0.57 -5.40
CA GLY A 67 -3.49 0.24 -4.49
C GLY A 67 -3.02 1.70 -4.40
N THR A 68 -1.70 1.92 -4.40
CA THR A 68 -1.11 3.27 -4.38
C THR A 68 -1.45 4.05 -5.65
N PHE A 69 -1.41 3.43 -6.83
CA PHE A 69 -1.81 4.07 -8.08
C PHE A 69 -3.32 4.33 -8.17
N LEU A 70 -4.15 3.42 -7.66
CA LEU A 70 -5.60 3.66 -7.53
C LEU A 70 -5.88 4.87 -6.63
N LEU A 71 -5.13 4.99 -5.53
CA LEU A 71 -5.22 6.16 -4.63
C LEU A 71 -4.72 7.44 -5.28
N ALA A 72 -3.67 7.38 -6.12
CA ALA A 72 -3.18 8.54 -6.86
C ALA A 72 -4.28 9.11 -7.78
N ALA A 73 -5.02 8.24 -8.47
CA ALA A 73 -6.17 8.66 -9.26
C ALA A 73 -7.30 9.23 -8.40
N ALA A 74 -7.65 8.55 -7.30
CA ALA A 74 -8.72 9.00 -6.40
C ALA A 74 -8.43 10.37 -5.78
N ILE A 75 -7.23 10.58 -5.25
CA ILE A 75 -6.86 11.83 -4.57
C ILE A 75 -6.79 13.03 -5.54
N THR A 76 -6.40 12.77 -6.80
CA THR A 76 -6.34 13.79 -7.86
C THR A 76 -7.66 13.94 -8.63
N ARG A 77 -8.72 13.23 -8.23
CA ARG A 77 -10.03 13.27 -8.92
C ARG A 77 -9.91 12.98 -10.41
N SER A 78 -9.12 11.98 -10.76
CA SER A 78 -8.80 11.61 -12.14
C SER A 78 -9.27 10.19 -12.48
N THR A 79 -9.06 9.77 -13.71
CA THR A 79 -9.33 8.41 -14.19
C THR A 79 -8.01 7.74 -14.52
N LEU A 80 -7.81 6.52 -14.03
CA LEU A 80 -6.61 5.72 -14.29
C LEU A 80 -6.96 4.24 -14.43
N THR A 81 -6.32 3.56 -15.38
CA THR A 81 -6.33 2.11 -15.48
C THR A 81 -5.01 1.54 -14.98
N VAL A 82 -5.09 0.60 -14.05
CA VAL A 82 -3.95 -0.09 -13.43
C VAL A 82 -4.01 -1.57 -13.80
N GLY A 83 -2.90 -2.11 -14.29
CA GLY A 83 -2.79 -3.52 -14.67
C GLY A 83 -1.38 -3.95 -15.06
N PRO A 84 -1.06 -5.26 -15.06
CA PRO A 84 -1.95 -6.33 -14.59
C PRO A 84 -2.08 -6.33 -13.04
N VAL A 85 -3.26 -6.68 -12.55
CA VAL A 85 -3.55 -6.87 -11.12
C VAL A 85 -4.30 -8.18 -10.88
N ILE A 86 -4.33 -8.64 -9.64
CA ILE A 86 -5.22 -9.71 -9.18
C ILE A 86 -6.25 -9.06 -8.25
N PRO A 87 -7.47 -8.78 -8.74
CA PRO A 87 -8.47 -8.00 -7.99
C PRO A 87 -8.83 -8.62 -6.64
N GLU A 88 -8.80 -9.96 -6.54
CA GLU A 88 -9.06 -10.70 -5.31
C GLU A 88 -8.05 -10.36 -4.18
N HIS A 89 -6.85 -9.94 -4.54
CA HIS A 89 -5.83 -9.50 -3.58
C HIS A 89 -6.08 -8.08 -3.04
N LEU A 90 -6.99 -7.34 -3.68
CA LEU A 90 -7.33 -5.95 -3.38
C LEU A 90 -8.73 -5.80 -2.76
N GLY A 91 -9.47 -6.86 -2.47
CA GLY A 91 -10.89 -6.82 -2.11
C GLY A 91 -11.25 -5.77 -1.07
N ALA A 92 -10.55 -5.73 0.08
CA ALA A 92 -10.80 -4.74 1.13
C ALA A 92 -10.47 -3.30 0.68
N VAL A 93 -9.46 -3.13 -0.19
CA VAL A 93 -9.07 -1.83 -0.75
C VAL A 93 -10.12 -1.31 -1.73
N LEU A 94 -10.58 -2.17 -2.64
CA LEU A 94 -11.62 -1.84 -3.62
C LEU A 94 -12.94 -1.50 -2.93
N THR A 95 -13.32 -2.25 -1.89
CA THR A 95 -14.50 -1.94 -1.06
C THR A 95 -14.41 -0.54 -0.46
N LYS A 96 -13.25 -0.13 0.07
CA LYS A 96 -13.06 1.19 0.66
C LYS A 96 -13.03 2.32 -0.38
N LEU A 97 -12.54 2.06 -1.58
CA LEU A 97 -12.60 3.01 -2.69
C LEU A 97 -14.03 3.18 -3.21
N ASP A 98 -14.82 2.11 -3.26
CA ASP A 98 -16.25 2.18 -3.60
C ASP A 98 -17.04 2.95 -2.53
N GLU A 99 -16.80 2.69 -1.23
CA GLU A 99 -17.38 3.44 -0.10
C GLU A 99 -17.01 4.93 -0.15
N ALA A 100 -15.80 5.25 -0.64
CA ALA A 100 -15.37 6.61 -0.89
C ALA A 100 -16.11 7.31 -2.06
N GLY A 101 -16.93 6.59 -2.81
CA GLY A 101 -17.65 7.07 -3.98
C GLY A 101 -16.84 7.01 -5.29
N CYS A 102 -15.76 6.24 -5.33
CA CYS A 102 -15.04 5.99 -6.58
C CYS A 102 -15.81 5.00 -7.45
N ARG A 103 -15.82 5.27 -8.75
CA ARG A 103 -16.31 4.28 -9.74
C ARG A 103 -15.18 3.34 -10.10
N LEU A 104 -15.42 2.04 -9.93
CA LEU A 104 -14.46 0.98 -10.23
C LEU A 104 -15.00 0.11 -11.37
N VAL A 105 -14.18 -0.16 -12.37
CA VAL A 105 -14.51 -1.06 -13.48
C VAL A 105 -13.36 -2.06 -13.64
N GLN A 106 -13.71 -3.34 -13.58
CA GLN A 106 -12.78 -4.43 -13.83
C GLN A 106 -12.94 -4.95 -15.26
N ASP A 107 -11.82 -5.09 -15.98
CA ASP A 107 -11.74 -5.74 -17.28
C ASP A 107 -10.54 -6.71 -17.29
N GLY A 108 -10.84 -7.99 -17.10
CA GLY A 108 -9.83 -9.02 -16.92
C GLY A 108 -8.92 -8.72 -15.72
N THR A 109 -7.62 -8.53 -15.99
CA THR A 109 -6.61 -8.17 -15.00
C THR A 109 -6.40 -6.65 -14.86
N ASN A 110 -7.22 -5.83 -15.51
CA ASN A 110 -7.13 -4.38 -15.43
C ASN A 110 -8.24 -3.83 -14.53
N LEU A 111 -7.89 -2.85 -13.70
CA LEU A 111 -8.82 -2.08 -12.88
C LEU A 111 -8.78 -0.62 -13.31
N THR A 112 -9.93 -0.09 -13.71
CA THR A 112 -10.09 1.34 -13.98
C THR A 112 -10.82 1.97 -12.82
N ILE A 113 -10.22 3.02 -12.24
CA ILE A 113 -10.83 3.86 -11.23
C ILE A 113 -11.11 5.25 -11.79
N SER A 114 -12.22 5.84 -11.37
CA SER A 114 -12.50 7.28 -11.57
C SER A 114 -13.18 7.85 -10.33
N ALA A 115 -12.87 9.10 -10.00
CA ALA A 115 -13.47 9.81 -8.89
C ALA A 115 -13.75 11.28 -9.28
N GLU A 116 -14.93 11.79 -8.87
CA GLU A 116 -15.27 13.22 -8.98
C GLU A 116 -15.20 13.90 -7.62
N SER A 117 -15.62 13.19 -6.59
CA SER A 117 -15.54 13.61 -5.19
C SER A 117 -15.20 12.42 -4.32
N ILE A 118 -14.68 12.66 -3.13
CA ILE A 118 -14.39 11.60 -2.16
C ILE A 118 -15.22 11.84 -0.91
N GLN A 119 -15.94 10.83 -0.47
CA GLN A 119 -16.68 10.82 0.78
C GLN A 119 -15.81 10.25 1.90
N ALA A 120 -15.98 10.78 3.10
CA ALA A 120 -15.33 10.25 4.29
C ALA A 120 -15.89 8.87 4.65
N PHE A 121 -15.04 8.00 5.14
CA PHE A 121 -15.39 6.67 5.65
C PHE A 121 -14.42 6.25 6.74
N ASP A 122 -14.83 5.29 7.57
CA ASP A 122 -13.99 4.76 8.61
C ASP A 122 -13.12 3.59 8.09
N LEU A 123 -11.90 3.50 8.62
CA LEU A 123 -10.92 2.51 8.21
C LEU A 123 -10.26 1.85 9.41
N ARG A 124 -10.17 0.54 9.38
CA ARG A 124 -9.44 -0.25 10.39
C ARG A 124 -8.51 -1.23 9.69
N THR A 125 -7.23 -1.18 10.04
CA THR A 125 -6.27 -2.17 9.52
C THR A 125 -6.52 -3.52 10.17
N MET A 126 -6.38 -4.59 9.37
CA MET A 126 -6.53 -5.97 9.83
C MET A 126 -5.63 -6.89 9.00
N PRO A 127 -5.20 -8.05 9.55
CA PRO A 127 -4.52 -9.07 8.75
C PRO A 127 -5.35 -9.45 7.51
N PHE A 128 -4.67 -9.86 6.44
CA PHE A 128 -5.34 -10.32 5.23
C PHE A 128 -6.37 -11.44 5.56
N PRO A 129 -7.59 -11.41 4.94
CA PRO A 129 -8.05 -10.56 3.84
C PRO A 129 -8.63 -9.19 4.27
N GLY A 130 -8.39 -8.75 5.51
CA GLY A 130 -8.80 -7.43 5.97
C GLY A 130 -7.99 -6.31 5.31
N PHE A 131 -8.24 -5.07 5.77
CA PHE A 131 -7.60 -3.90 5.16
C PHE A 131 -6.09 -3.85 5.49
N PRO A 132 -5.22 -3.77 4.46
CA PRO A 132 -3.77 -3.86 4.65
C PRO A 132 -3.22 -2.59 5.33
N THR A 133 -2.44 -2.79 6.40
CA THR A 133 -1.73 -1.71 7.09
C THR A 133 -0.80 -0.92 6.15
N ASP A 134 -0.33 -1.53 5.07
CA ASP A 134 0.56 -0.91 4.09
C ASP A 134 -0.11 0.15 3.22
N LEU A 135 -1.43 0.19 3.16
CA LEU A 135 -2.19 1.26 2.51
C LEU A 135 -2.84 2.23 3.51
N GLN A 136 -2.64 2.06 4.81
CA GLN A 136 -3.20 2.92 5.85
C GLN A 136 -2.76 4.39 5.67
N ALA A 137 -1.45 4.66 5.59
CA ALA A 137 -0.93 6.02 5.42
C ALA A 137 -1.33 6.64 4.06
N PRO A 138 -1.22 5.93 2.91
CA PRO A 138 -1.77 6.37 1.63
C PRO A 138 -3.26 6.74 1.67
N PHE A 139 -4.11 5.93 2.33
CA PHE A 139 -5.52 6.27 2.50
C PHE A 139 -5.76 7.47 3.39
N MET A 140 -4.94 7.69 4.43
CA MET A 140 -5.05 8.90 5.25
C MET A 140 -4.78 10.17 4.44
N SER A 141 -3.90 10.12 3.44
CA SER A 141 -3.71 11.24 2.50
C SER A 141 -4.97 11.50 1.68
N LEU A 142 -5.67 10.46 1.20
CA LEU A 142 -6.96 10.59 0.51
C LEU A 142 -8.02 11.18 1.44
N LEU A 143 -8.18 10.62 2.65
CA LEU A 143 -9.18 11.03 3.63
C LEU A 143 -8.95 12.47 4.12
N ALA A 144 -7.72 12.96 4.11
CA ALA A 144 -7.42 14.36 4.45
C ALA A 144 -8.11 15.36 3.50
N THR A 145 -8.55 14.94 2.30
CA THR A 145 -9.29 15.76 1.33
C THR A 145 -10.70 15.23 1.03
N ALA A 146 -11.22 14.33 1.86
CA ALA A 146 -12.56 13.75 1.71
C ALA A 146 -13.63 14.68 2.29
N ASN A 147 -14.87 14.57 1.81
CA ASN A 147 -16.00 15.29 2.37
C ASN A 147 -16.48 14.61 3.65
N GLY A 148 -16.30 15.23 4.80
CA GLY A 148 -16.74 14.73 6.10
C GLY A 148 -15.60 14.33 7.04
N THR A 149 -15.93 13.49 8.02
CA THR A 149 -14.99 13.04 9.05
C THR A 149 -14.81 11.54 8.98
N SER A 150 -13.56 11.11 9.11
CA SER A 150 -13.15 9.69 9.09
C SER A 150 -12.43 9.31 10.37
N VAL A 151 -12.62 8.07 10.81
CA VAL A 151 -11.85 7.48 11.91
C VAL A 151 -10.98 6.35 11.33
N VAL A 152 -9.67 6.46 11.52
CA VAL A 152 -8.70 5.46 11.09
C VAL A 152 -8.08 4.81 12.33
N VAL A 153 -8.19 3.48 12.42
CA VAL A 153 -7.65 2.68 13.53
C VAL A 153 -6.55 1.76 13.03
N GLU A 154 -5.32 1.98 13.47
CA GLU A 154 -4.18 1.08 13.18
C GLU A 154 -4.12 -0.02 14.24
N THR A 155 -4.20 -1.29 13.83
CA THR A 155 -4.23 -2.42 14.76
C THR A 155 -3.10 -3.42 14.56
N ILE A 156 -2.26 -3.21 13.54
CA ILE A 156 -1.20 -4.16 13.17
C ILE A 156 0.15 -3.71 13.71
N PHE A 157 0.49 -2.43 13.53
CA PHE A 157 1.80 -1.91 13.95
C PHE A 157 1.66 -0.81 14.99
N GLU A 158 2.53 -0.87 15.99
CA GLU A 158 2.73 0.21 16.94
C GLU A 158 3.42 1.40 16.25
N ASN A 159 3.08 2.61 16.68
CA ASN A 159 3.70 3.87 16.24
C ASN A 159 3.68 4.13 14.71
N ARG A 160 2.72 3.57 13.98
CA ARG A 160 2.64 3.73 12.53
C ARG A 160 1.98 5.04 12.06
N LEU A 161 1.56 5.91 12.96
CA LEU A 161 0.89 7.19 12.66
C LEU A 161 1.85 8.39 12.65
N GLN A 162 3.15 8.19 12.54
CA GLN A 162 4.16 9.27 12.55
C GLN A 162 4.02 10.24 11.36
N HIS A 163 3.54 9.77 10.21
CA HIS A 163 3.28 10.58 9.01
C HIS A 163 2.19 11.65 9.22
N VAL A 164 1.39 11.55 10.27
CA VAL A 164 0.32 12.52 10.57
C VAL A 164 0.88 13.91 10.78
N ALA A 165 2.02 14.05 11.47
CA ALA A 165 2.66 15.34 11.68
C ALA A 165 3.03 16.01 10.34
N GLU A 166 3.42 15.24 9.33
CA GLU A 166 3.74 15.76 8.01
C GLU A 166 2.48 16.13 7.20
N LEU A 167 1.41 15.33 7.30
CA LEU A 167 0.10 15.71 6.72
C LEU A 167 -0.45 16.99 7.37
N GLN A 168 -0.33 17.15 8.69
CA GLN A 168 -0.70 18.38 9.40
C GLN A 168 0.13 19.58 8.91
N ARG A 169 1.41 19.40 8.60
CA ARG A 169 2.26 20.43 7.99
C ARG A 169 1.75 20.88 6.62
N MET A 170 1.09 19.98 5.89
CA MET A 170 0.39 20.29 4.63
C MET A 170 -1.02 20.83 4.83
N GLY A 171 -1.45 21.09 6.07
CA GLY A 171 -2.75 21.67 6.39
C GLY A 171 -3.87 20.65 6.66
N ALA A 172 -3.57 19.36 6.78
CA ALA A 172 -4.58 18.35 7.12
C ALA A 172 -5.09 18.54 8.57
N SER A 173 -6.40 18.40 8.78
CA SER A 173 -7.05 18.42 10.10
C SER A 173 -7.12 16.99 10.67
N ILE A 174 -6.12 16.60 11.43
CA ILE A 174 -6.01 15.23 12.00
C ILE A 174 -5.75 15.33 13.49
N ARG A 175 -6.50 14.56 14.30
CA ARG A 175 -6.27 14.40 15.74
C ARG A 175 -5.93 12.95 16.04
N LEU A 176 -4.90 12.73 16.85
CA LEU A 176 -4.46 11.40 17.26
C LEU A 176 -4.89 11.09 18.69
N GLN A 177 -5.35 9.86 18.92
CA GLN A 177 -5.57 9.28 20.23
C GLN A 177 -5.08 7.82 20.23
N GLY A 178 -3.89 7.60 20.76
CA GLY A 178 -3.27 6.28 20.73
C GLY A 178 -3.02 5.80 19.29
N ASN A 179 -3.63 4.69 18.92
CA ASN A 179 -3.57 4.10 17.59
C ASN A 179 -4.71 4.55 16.65
N THR A 180 -5.44 5.59 17.03
CA THR A 180 -6.60 6.09 16.30
C THR A 180 -6.36 7.50 15.82
N ALA A 181 -6.66 7.76 14.56
CA ALA A 181 -6.66 9.08 13.95
C ALA A 181 -8.10 9.49 13.58
N CYS A 182 -8.52 10.67 14.03
CA CYS A 182 -9.74 11.31 13.57
C CYS A 182 -9.35 12.38 12.55
N ILE A 183 -9.85 12.27 11.32
CA ILE A 183 -9.49 13.09 10.17
C ILE A 183 -10.73 13.86 9.75
N GLU A 184 -10.67 15.17 9.81
CA GLU A 184 -11.66 16.04 9.22
C GLU A 184 -11.14 16.52 7.86
N GLY A 185 -11.83 16.16 6.79
CA GLY A 185 -11.36 16.47 5.44
C GLY A 185 -11.33 17.99 5.20
N VAL A 186 -10.26 18.45 4.56
CA VAL A 186 -10.09 19.85 4.17
C VAL A 186 -10.29 20.02 2.67
N ALA A 187 -10.71 21.20 2.25
CA ALA A 187 -10.95 21.47 0.83
C ALA A 187 -9.68 21.28 -0.02
N ARG A 188 -8.51 21.61 0.52
CA ARG A 188 -7.20 21.47 -0.14
C ARG A 188 -6.08 21.34 0.86
N LEU A 189 -5.07 20.56 0.48
CA LEU A 189 -3.77 20.56 1.15
C LEU A 189 -2.87 21.64 0.54
N SER A 190 -1.88 22.10 1.29
CA SER A 190 -0.87 23.06 0.86
C SER A 190 0.46 22.37 0.64
N GLY A 191 1.16 22.71 -0.43
CA GLY A 191 2.51 22.25 -0.69
C GLY A 191 3.46 22.68 0.43
N ALA A 192 4.27 21.73 0.90
CA ALA A 192 5.21 21.94 2.01
C ALA A 192 6.45 21.04 1.86
N PRO A 193 7.59 21.39 2.50
CA PRO A 193 8.66 20.45 2.72
C PRO A 193 8.24 19.44 3.78
N VAL A 194 8.17 18.15 3.39
CA VAL A 194 7.75 17.03 4.24
C VAL A 194 8.79 15.90 4.18
N ARG A 195 8.76 15.01 5.16
CA ARG A 195 9.67 13.86 5.23
C ARG A 195 8.90 12.55 5.40
N GLY A 196 9.17 11.58 4.53
CA GLY A 196 8.78 10.21 4.77
C GLY A 196 9.62 9.60 5.87
N THR A 197 8.99 9.01 6.87
CA THR A 197 9.65 8.34 8.01
C THR A 197 9.86 6.85 7.77
N ASP A 198 9.13 6.30 6.82
CA ASP A 198 9.18 4.92 6.36
C ASP A 198 8.66 4.82 4.91
N LEU A 199 8.70 3.61 4.35
CA LEU A 199 8.26 3.32 2.98
C LEU A 199 6.83 3.81 2.69
N ARG A 200 5.88 3.55 3.58
CA ARG A 200 4.45 3.83 3.35
C ARG A 200 4.11 5.30 3.64
N ALA A 201 4.77 5.87 4.64
CA ALA A 201 4.73 7.30 4.91
C ALA A 201 5.26 8.11 3.72
N SER A 202 6.36 7.68 3.10
CA SER A 202 6.92 8.34 1.91
C SER A 202 5.95 8.33 0.74
N ALA A 203 5.31 7.18 0.45
CA ALA A 203 4.29 7.08 -0.58
C ALA A 203 3.07 7.97 -0.28
N ALA A 204 2.62 8.02 0.98
CA ALA A 204 1.53 8.88 1.41
C ALA A 204 1.84 10.37 1.20
N MET A 205 3.08 10.80 1.46
CA MET A 205 3.50 12.20 1.22
C MET A 205 3.55 12.53 -0.27
N VAL A 206 3.96 11.59 -1.12
CA VAL A 206 3.89 11.76 -2.59
C VAL A 206 2.44 11.95 -3.02
N LEU A 207 1.52 11.07 -2.57
CA LEU A 207 0.09 11.18 -2.90
C LEU A 207 -0.52 12.51 -2.41
N ALA A 208 -0.23 12.92 -1.18
CA ALA A 208 -0.68 14.21 -0.64
C ALA A 208 -0.14 15.37 -1.49
N GLY A 209 1.12 15.29 -1.92
CA GLY A 209 1.75 16.28 -2.78
C GLY A 209 1.12 16.41 -4.16
N LEU A 210 0.60 15.30 -4.74
CA LEU A 210 -0.11 15.33 -6.03
C LEU A 210 -1.42 16.16 -5.96
N ALA A 211 -2.05 16.22 -4.79
CA ALA A 211 -3.32 16.91 -4.58
C ALA A 211 -3.18 18.28 -3.87
N ALA A 212 -1.97 18.66 -3.47
CA ALA A 212 -1.72 19.90 -2.76
C ALA A 212 -1.57 21.11 -3.70
N ASP A 213 -2.04 22.27 -3.27
CA ASP A 213 -1.76 23.53 -3.95
C ASP A 213 -0.30 23.95 -3.70
N GLY A 214 0.43 24.27 -4.77
CA GLY A 214 1.83 24.70 -4.69
C GLY A 214 2.82 23.56 -4.88
N VAL A 215 3.99 23.65 -4.29
CA VAL A 215 5.09 22.68 -4.45
C VAL A 215 5.30 21.93 -3.15
N THR A 216 5.28 20.60 -3.23
CA THR A 216 5.64 19.72 -2.12
C THR A 216 7.03 19.14 -2.37
N THR A 217 7.92 19.24 -1.39
CA THR A 217 9.23 18.59 -1.42
C THR A 217 9.23 17.42 -0.45
N VAL A 218 9.34 16.20 -0.97
CA VAL A 218 9.37 14.99 -0.13
C VAL A 218 10.83 14.56 0.07
N ARG A 219 11.26 14.46 1.33
CA ARG A 219 12.56 13.91 1.74
C ARG A 219 12.37 12.49 2.29
N GLY A 220 13.47 11.75 2.44
CA GLY A 220 13.43 10.35 2.92
C GLY A 220 13.14 9.38 1.78
N LEU A 221 13.63 9.66 0.57
CA LEU A 221 13.42 8.83 -0.62
C LEU A 221 14.10 7.47 -0.49
N GLU A 222 15.13 7.33 0.34
CA GLU A 222 15.78 6.07 0.69
C GLU A 222 14.79 5.02 1.24
N PHE A 223 13.70 5.47 1.88
CA PHE A 223 12.62 4.58 2.31
C PHE A 223 11.71 4.21 1.15
N LEU A 224 11.34 5.18 0.30
CA LEU A 224 10.45 4.97 -0.85
C LEU A 224 11.03 3.97 -1.85
N ASP A 225 12.32 4.10 -2.15
CA ASP A 225 13.05 3.28 -3.13
C ASP A 225 13.15 1.79 -2.72
N ARG A 226 12.85 1.46 -1.47
CA ARG A 226 12.82 0.07 -0.99
C ARG A 226 11.63 -0.74 -1.52
N GLY A 227 10.56 -0.10 -1.98
CA GLY A 227 9.36 -0.79 -2.41
C GLY A 227 8.66 -0.19 -3.64
N TYR A 228 9.13 0.95 -4.14
CA TYR A 228 8.59 1.56 -5.35
C TYR A 228 9.70 1.82 -6.35
N ALA A 229 9.74 1.04 -7.42
CA ALA A 229 10.71 1.23 -8.47
C ALA A 229 10.26 2.34 -9.43
N ASN A 230 11.07 3.41 -9.54
CA ASN A 230 10.84 4.53 -10.47
C ASN A 230 9.43 5.12 -10.38
N LEU A 231 8.95 5.38 -9.14
CA LEU A 231 7.59 5.86 -8.89
C LEU A 231 7.34 7.20 -9.62
N GLU A 232 8.32 8.10 -9.62
CA GLU A 232 8.25 9.38 -10.30
C GLU A 232 8.05 9.25 -11.81
N ASP A 233 8.74 8.31 -12.47
CA ASP A 233 8.62 8.10 -13.90
C ASP A 233 7.25 7.51 -14.25
N LYS A 234 6.78 6.54 -13.48
CA LYS A 234 5.45 5.94 -13.64
C LYS A 234 4.33 6.98 -13.46
N LEU A 235 4.41 7.83 -12.43
CA LEU A 235 3.44 8.89 -12.19
C LEU A 235 3.48 9.96 -13.28
N ASN A 236 4.68 10.35 -13.76
CA ASN A 236 4.82 11.30 -14.87
C ASN A 236 4.23 10.74 -16.16
N ALA A 237 4.40 9.46 -16.44
CA ALA A 237 3.84 8.81 -17.62
C ALA A 237 2.30 8.87 -17.67
N VAL A 238 1.64 9.03 -16.52
CA VAL A 238 0.18 9.19 -16.41
C VAL A 238 -0.26 10.64 -16.11
N GLY A 239 0.66 11.62 -16.29
CA GLY A 239 0.33 13.04 -16.26
C GLY A 239 0.63 13.79 -14.96
N ALA A 240 1.25 13.17 -13.98
CA ALA A 240 1.75 13.87 -12.81
C ALA A 240 2.91 14.81 -13.18
N ARG A 241 3.21 15.76 -12.29
CA ARG A 241 4.35 16.67 -12.41
C ARG A 241 5.28 16.49 -11.23
N ILE A 242 6.11 15.47 -11.28
CA ILE A 242 7.03 15.10 -10.20
C ILE A 242 8.45 14.99 -10.76
N ARG A 243 9.43 15.37 -9.97
CA ARG A 243 10.84 15.23 -10.34
C ARG A 243 11.67 14.82 -9.14
N ARG A 244 12.63 13.94 -9.37
CA ARG A 244 13.64 13.64 -8.38
C ARG A 244 14.70 14.74 -8.39
N LEU A 245 15.04 15.25 -7.24
CA LEU A 245 16.14 16.17 -7.06
C LEU A 245 17.31 15.40 -6.45
N ASN A 246 18.50 15.57 -7.03
CA ASN A 246 19.71 15.12 -6.35
C ASN A 246 19.94 16.06 -5.19
N ASP A 247 20.02 15.54 -3.97
CA ASP A 247 20.42 16.35 -2.83
C ASP A 247 21.84 16.87 -3.10
N PRO A 248 22.09 18.17 -3.11
CA PRO A 248 23.47 18.64 -3.10
C PRO A 248 24.10 18.14 -1.80
N ALA A 249 25.18 17.37 -1.91
CA ALA A 249 25.95 16.79 -0.83
C ALA A 249 26.38 17.83 0.22
#